data_a2023b58637c9620932883d9b38b2dd4
#
_entry.id   a2023b58637c9620932883d9b38b2dd4
#
_cell.length_a   1.000
_cell.length_b   1.000
_cell.length_c   1.000
_cell.angle_alpha   90.00
_cell.angle_beta   90.00
_cell.angle_gamma   90.00
#
_symmetry.space_group_name_H-M   'P 1'
#
loop_
_entity.id
_entity.type
_entity.pdbx_description
1 polymer ?
#
loop_
_entity_poly.entity_id
_entity_poly.type
_entity_poly.pdbx_seq_one_letter_code
_entity_poly.pdbx_strand_id
1 'polypeptide(L)'
;HGVELGQVMRMAQHSSEHQMVKFLRKDFSSMGTKSISDVLKKSRIANIVRPQDLTRIEAKALIESFKSTSIRTPTSGILVPIGPKLIKMGLKQVLEEYRPDFYTLPISRTPSVFSGTPFLVEVGMVYGGNLPKDQPVQMLRFANRVPLLYQAGGCAITKAVQSINWRLYGLDQKGGK
;
A
#
# COMPACT_ATOMS: atom_id res chain seq x y z
N HIS A 1 4.65 -0.07 10.81
CA HIS A 1 3.19 -0.09 10.94
C HIS A 1 2.62 -1.27 10.13
N GLY A 2 1.56 -1.92 10.62
CA GLY A 2 0.83 -2.94 9.87
C GLY A 2 1.41 -4.35 9.84
N VAL A 3 2.35 -4.68 10.71
CA VAL A 3 2.82 -6.07 10.85
C VAL A 3 1.85 -6.85 11.73
N GLU A 4 1.43 -8.03 11.28
CA GLU A 4 0.48 -8.88 12.00
C GLU A 4 1.17 -9.84 12.97
N LEU A 5 0.42 -10.33 13.98
CA LEU A 5 0.94 -11.21 15.01
C LEU A 5 1.57 -12.49 14.42
N GLY A 6 0.89 -13.11 13.46
CA GLY A 6 1.41 -14.31 12.80
C GLY A 6 2.71 -14.07 12.01
N GLN A 7 2.87 -12.89 11.43
CA GLN A 7 4.10 -12.50 10.74
C GLN A 7 5.26 -12.33 11.73
N VAL A 8 5.05 -11.59 12.83
CA VAL A 8 6.08 -11.39 13.87
C VAL A 8 6.53 -12.73 14.44
N MET A 9 5.58 -13.60 14.79
CA MET A 9 5.90 -14.93 15.31
C MET A 9 6.71 -15.76 14.33
N ARG A 10 6.32 -15.78 13.06
CA ARG A 10 7.04 -16.49 12.01
C ARG A 10 8.45 -15.95 11.80
N MET A 11 8.59 -14.62 11.71
CA MET A 11 9.89 -13.98 11.58
C MET A 11 10.79 -14.28 12.77
N ALA A 12 10.25 -14.22 13.99
CA ALA A 12 10.99 -14.55 15.20
C ALA A 12 11.46 -16.01 15.23
N GLN A 13 10.58 -16.96 14.89
CA GLN A 13 10.91 -18.40 14.83
C GLN A 13 12.01 -18.72 13.80
N HIS A 14 12.05 -18.02 12.68
CA HIS A 14 13.04 -18.25 11.63
C HIS A 14 14.27 -17.33 11.72
N SER A 15 14.33 -16.47 12.72
CA SER A 15 15.46 -15.55 12.90
C SER A 15 16.73 -16.31 13.29
N SER A 16 17.86 -15.94 12.71
CA SER A 16 19.18 -16.42 13.12
C SER A 16 19.77 -15.60 14.27
N GLU A 17 19.10 -14.55 14.71
CA GLU A 17 19.61 -13.65 15.73
C GLU A 17 19.36 -14.18 17.14
N HIS A 18 20.30 -13.90 18.06
CA HIS A 18 20.22 -14.33 19.46
C HIS A 18 19.79 -13.23 20.42
N GLN A 19 19.52 -12.02 19.93
CA GLN A 19 19.15 -10.85 20.71
C GLN A 19 18.03 -10.08 20.03
N MET A 20 17.05 -9.60 20.82
CA MET A 20 15.93 -8.83 20.30
C MET A 20 16.35 -7.55 19.57
N VAL A 21 17.40 -6.85 20.05
CA VAL A 21 17.92 -5.65 19.37
C VAL A 21 18.41 -5.97 17.96
N LYS A 22 19.15 -7.08 17.79
CA LYS A 22 19.66 -7.49 16.47
C LYS A 22 18.54 -7.94 15.55
N PHE A 23 17.59 -8.72 16.04
CA PHE A 23 16.39 -9.12 15.33
C PHE A 23 15.59 -7.92 14.84
N LEU A 24 15.27 -6.98 15.73
CA LEU A 24 14.51 -5.78 15.36
C LEU A 24 15.26 -4.90 14.35
N ARG A 25 16.58 -4.83 14.43
CA ARG A 25 17.38 -4.03 13.49
C ARG A 25 17.47 -4.66 12.10
N LYS A 26 17.55 -5.99 12.03
CA LYS A 26 17.76 -6.72 10.77
C LYS A 26 16.44 -6.95 10.02
N ASP A 27 15.42 -7.40 10.74
CA ASP A 27 14.19 -7.89 10.12
C ASP A 27 13.08 -6.83 10.01
N PHE A 28 13.29 -5.64 10.61
CA PHE A 28 12.35 -4.52 10.52
C PHE A 28 13.02 -3.28 9.94
N SER A 29 12.43 -2.72 8.90
CA SER A 29 12.94 -1.50 8.29
C SER A 29 12.74 -0.27 9.19
N SER A 30 13.63 0.71 9.05
CA SER A 30 13.59 1.99 9.77
C SER A 30 13.69 1.90 11.30
N MET A 31 14.23 0.79 11.83
CA MET A 31 14.45 0.58 13.25
C MET A 31 15.86 1.07 13.68
N GLY A 32 15.95 2.35 14.04
CA GLY A 32 17.17 2.92 14.62
C GLY A 32 17.32 2.55 16.10
N THR A 33 18.50 2.80 16.66
CA THR A 33 18.84 2.46 18.07
C THR A 33 17.82 3.02 19.07
N LYS A 34 17.41 4.28 18.89
CA LYS A 34 16.40 4.93 19.74
C LYS A 34 15.05 4.24 19.64
N SER A 35 14.54 4.01 18.42
CA SER A 35 13.25 3.35 18.22
C SER A 35 13.24 1.93 18.77
N ILE A 36 14.32 1.17 18.62
CA ILE A 36 14.45 -0.18 19.20
C ILE A 36 14.38 -0.12 20.72
N SER A 37 15.14 0.80 21.35
CA SER A 37 15.13 0.97 22.80
C SER A 37 13.73 1.31 23.30
N ASP A 38 13.03 2.22 22.66
CA ASP A 38 11.68 2.63 23.02
C ASP A 38 10.65 1.48 22.87
N VAL A 39 10.78 0.72 21.79
CA VAL A 39 9.93 -0.46 21.54
C VAL A 39 10.13 -1.52 22.60
N LEU A 40 11.38 -1.89 22.93
CA LEU A 40 11.68 -2.90 23.95
C LEU A 40 11.22 -2.47 25.33
N LYS A 41 11.43 -1.19 25.71
CA LYS A 41 10.93 -0.64 26.97
C LYS A 41 9.41 -0.72 27.07
N LYS A 42 8.68 -0.30 26.01
CA LYS A 42 7.21 -0.32 26.00
C LYS A 42 6.64 -1.72 26.00
N SER A 43 7.25 -2.65 25.27
CA SER A 43 6.84 -4.05 25.24
C SER A 43 7.28 -4.86 26.47
N ARG A 44 8.15 -4.29 27.34
CA ARG A 44 8.77 -4.95 28.48
C ARG A 44 9.54 -6.23 28.13
N ILE A 45 10.07 -6.31 26.91
CA ILE A 45 10.87 -7.44 26.46
C ILE A 45 12.34 -7.13 26.70
N ALA A 46 13.01 -8.03 27.45
CA ALA A 46 14.45 -7.90 27.69
C ALA A 46 15.24 -8.20 26.42
N ASN A 47 16.34 -7.48 26.20
CA ASN A 47 17.20 -7.71 25.03
C ASN A 47 17.81 -9.14 24.98
N ILE A 48 17.96 -9.78 26.12
CA ILE A 48 18.50 -11.15 26.24
C ILE A 48 17.54 -12.21 25.73
N VAL A 49 16.24 -11.92 25.59
CA VAL A 49 15.27 -12.86 25.04
C VAL A 49 15.66 -13.17 23.60
N ARG A 50 15.75 -14.46 23.29
CA ARG A 50 15.96 -14.91 21.91
C ARG A 50 14.70 -14.73 21.11
N PRO A 51 14.76 -14.27 19.86
CA PRO A 51 13.55 -14.12 19.03
C PRO A 51 12.74 -15.43 18.93
N GLN A 52 13.43 -16.58 18.84
CA GLN A 52 12.79 -17.90 18.72
C GLN A 52 11.94 -18.27 19.96
N ASP A 53 12.32 -17.75 21.13
CA ASP A 53 11.64 -18.01 22.40
C ASP A 53 10.50 -17.00 22.68
N LEU A 54 10.24 -16.08 21.73
CA LEU A 54 9.23 -15.05 21.87
C LEU A 54 7.83 -15.67 22.03
N THR A 55 7.20 -15.42 23.16
CA THR A 55 5.84 -15.90 23.42
C THR A 55 4.80 -15.08 22.63
N ARG A 56 3.62 -15.65 22.43
CA ARG A 56 2.51 -14.96 21.78
C ARG A 56 2.10 -13.68 22.50
N ILE A 57 2.19 -13.65 23.83
CA ILE A 57 1.87 -12.48 24.65
C ILE A 57 2.89 -11.38 24.42
N GLU A 58 4.18 -11.71 24.43
CA GLU A 58 5.26 -10.77 24.16
C GLU A 58 5.22 -10.25 22.71
N ALA A 59 4.93 -11.10 21.74
CA ALA A 59 4.75 -10.69 20.35
C ALA A 59 3.59 -9.69 20.20
N LYS A 60 2.49 -9.89 20.93
CA LYS A 60 1.37 -8.93 20.95
C LYS A 60 1.80 -7.61 21.59
N ALA A 61 2.50 -7.64 22.71
CA ALA A 61 3.04 -6.44 23.37
C ALA A 61 4.04 -5.69 22.45
N LEU A 62 4.85 -6.43 21.70
CA LEU A 62 5.77 -5.87 20.71
C LEU A 62 5.02 -5.11 19.60
N ILE A 63 3.94 -5.67 19.07
CA ILE A 63 3.12 -5.01 18.03
C ILE A 63 2.46 -3.74 18.57
N GLU A 64 1.91 -3.77 19.76
CA GLU A 64 1.33 -2.58 20.39
C GLU A 64 2.39 -1.50 20.63
N SER A 65 3.62 -1.89 21.00
CA SER A 65 4.73 -0.96 21.15
C SER A 65 5.14 -0.30 19.81
N PHE A 66 5.05 -1.02 18.68
CA PHE A 66 5.28 -0.43 17.34
C PHE A 66 4.27 0.65 17.02
N LYS A 67 2.99 0.45 17.36
CA LYS A 67 1.93 1.44 17.11
C LYS A 67 2.14 2.73 17.91
N SER A 68 2.63 2.59 19.14
CA SER A 68 2.85 3.71 20.07
C SER A 68 4.23 4.37 19.95
N THR A 69 5.13 3.84 19.11
CA THR A 69 6.47 4.39 18.92
C THR A 69 6.55 5.11 17.58
N SER A 70 7.17 6.31 17.59
CA SER A 70 7.43 7.06 16.36
C SER A 70 8.55 6.36 15.56
N ILE A 71 8.17 5.55 14.60
CA ILE A 71 9.08 4.86 13.67
C ILE A 71 8.98 5.56 12.32
N ARG A 72 10.12 5.91 11.72
CA ARG A 72 10.15 6.50 10.39
C ARG A 72 9.51 5.55 9.39
N THR A 73 8.70 6.11 8.49
CA THR A 73 8.19 5.37 7.34
C THR A 73 9.34 4.75 6.56
N PRO A 74 9.23 3.50 6.08
CA PRO A 74 10.25 2.91 5.22
C PRO A 74 10.57 3.83 4.06
N THR A 75 11.84 3.88 3.66
CA THR A 75 12.25 4.69 2.51
C THR A 75 11.49 4.21 1.27
N SER A 76 10.86 5.14 0.56
CA SER A 76 10.15 4.87 -0.70
C SER A 76 11.08 4.44 -1.85
N GLY A 77 12.39 4.36 -1.62
CA GLY A 77 13.40 4.06 -2.63
C GLY A 77 13.29 2.68 -3.29
N ILE A 78 12.55 1.75 -2.68
CA ILE A 78 12.25 0.44 -3.29
C ILE A 78 11.03 0.48 -4.22
N LEU A 79 10.22 1.53 -4.14
CA LEU A 79 9.06 1.71 -5.01
C LEU A 79 9.50 2.45 -6.28
N VAL A 80 9.19 1.84 -7.42
CA VAL A 80 9.46 2.44 -8.73
C VAL A 80 8.14 2.86 -9.35
N PRO A 81 7.70 4.12 -9.19
CA PRO A 81 6.46 4.61 -9.78
C PRO A 81 6.50 4.56 -11.30
N ILE A 82 5.34 4.44 -11.94
CA ILE A 82 5.19 4.61 -13.39
C ILE A 82 5.44 6.08 -13.75
N GLY A 83 4.88 6.96 -12.94
CA GLY A 83 4.97 8.39 -13.09
C GLY A 83 3.94 8.99 -14.05
N PRO A 84 3.62 10.27 -13.87
CA PRO A 84 2.51 10.91 -14.58
C PRO A 84 2.71 10.96 -16.10
N LYS A 85 3.94 11.10 -16.56
CA LYS A 85 4.25 11.15 -17.99
C LYS A 85 3.89 9.85 -18.69
N LEU A 86 4.34 8.71 -18.14
CA LEU A 86 4.09 7.40 -18.76
C LEU A 86 2.63 6.99 -18.64
N ILE A 87 1.96 7.29 -17.52
CA ILE A 87 0.52 7.05 -17.36
C ILE A 87 -0.26 7.83 -18.42
N LYS A 88 0.03 9.12 -18.60
CA LYS A 88 -0.62 9.94 -19.64
C LYS A 88 -0.37 9.42 -21.03
N MET A 89 0.85 8.99 -21.34
CA MET A 89 1.18 8.39 -22.64
C MET A 89 0.40 7.10 -22.87
N GLY A 90 0.36 6.21 -21.89
CA GLY A 90 -0.38 4.95 -21.97
C GLY A 90 -1.89 5.17 -22.16
N LEU A 91 -2.49 6.11 -21.43
CA LEU A 91 -3.90 6.48 -21.62
C LEU A 91 -4.18 6.99 -23.03
N LYS A 92 -3.31 7.83 -23.59
CA LYS A 92 -3.46 8.31 -24.96
C LYS A 92 -3.40 7.18 -25.99
N GLN A 93 -2.44 6.28 -25.83
CA GLN A 93 -2.25 5.15 -26.73
C GLN A 93 -3.42 4.15 -26.70
N VAL A 94 -3.87 3.78 -25.49
CA VAL A 94 -4.94 2.78 -25.30
C VAL A 94 -6.32 3.31 -25.69
N LEU A 95 -6.55 4.62 -25.54
CA LEU A 95 -7.85 5.24 -25.74
C LEU A 95 -7.91 6.16 -26.98
N GLU A 96 -6.95 6.05 -27.88
CA GLU A 96 -6.86 6.88 -29.08
C GLU A 96 -8.13 6.83 -29.95
N GLU A 97 -8.71 5.63 -30.10
CA GLU A 97 -9.92 5.41 -30.90
C GLU A 97 -11.16 6.14 -30.36
N TYR A 98 -11.23 6.34 -29.04
CA TYR A 98 -12.35 7.04 -28.39
C TYR A 98 -12.23 8.57 -28.44
N ARG A 99 -11.10 9.10 -28.85
CA ARG A 99 -10.83 10.55 -28.92
C ARG A 99 -11.33 11.32 -27.70
N PRO A 100 -10.86 11.00 -26.47
CA PRO A 100 -11.31 11.66 -25.25
C PRO A 100 -11.11 13.18 -25.34
N ASP A 101 -12.04 13.95 -24.80
CA ASP A 101 -11.93 15.40 -24.76
C ASP A 101 -10.90 15.86 -23.75
N PHE A 102 -10.76 15.12 -22.64
CA PHE A 102 -9.91 15.54 -21.54
C PHE A 102 -9.12 14.39 -20.91
N TYR A 103 -7.84 14.65 -20.65
CA TYR A 103 -6.93 13.78 -19.89
C TYR A 103 -6.55 14.48 -18.60
N THR A 104 -6.92 13.90 -17.47
CA THR A 104 -6.49 14.45 -16.16
C THR A 104 -4.98 14.38 -16.03
N LEU A 105 -4.41 15.28 -15.22
CA LEU A 105 -3.05 15.11 -14.76
C LEU A 105 -3.01 13.88 -13.84
N PRO A 106 -2.19 12.84 -14.17
CA PRO A 106 -2.09 11.68 -13.31
C PRO A 106 -1.58 12.04 -11.92
N ILE A 107 -2.16 11.43 -10.91
CA ILE A 107 -1.85 11.66 -9.50
C ILE A 107 -1.11 10.46 -8.94
N SER A 108 0.03 10.70 -8.29
CA SER A 108 0.72 9.73 -7.44
C SER A 108 0.50 10.09 -5.97
N ARG A 109 0.01 9.14 -5.19
CA ARG A 109 -0.14 9.32 -3.74
C ARG A 109 1.21 9.16 -3.05
N THR A 110 1.34 9.70 -1.86
CA THR A 110 2.50 9.41 -1.01
C THR A 110 2.55 7.91 -0.68
N PRO A 111 3.74 7.29 -0.65
CA PRO A 111 3.87 5.90 -0.26
C PRO A 111 3.22 5.59 1.09
N SER A 112 2.55 4.47 1.16
CA SER A 112 1.93 3.94 2.37
C SER A 112 2.43 2.54 2.65
N VAL A 113 2.18 2.03 3.85
CA VAL A 113 2.59 0.67 4.26
C VAL A 113 1.38 -0.10 4.77
N PHE A 114 1.19 -1.29 4.24
CA PHE A 114 0.19 -2.25 4.72
C PHE A 114 0.87 -3.60 5.02
N SER A 115 0.65 -4.13 6.21
CA SER A 115 1.26 -5.40 6.67
C SER A 115 2.77 -5.48 6.44
N GLY A 116 3.49 -4.37 6.67
CA GLY A 116 4.94 -4.28 6.46
C GLY A 116 5.39 -4.10 5.01
N THR A 117 4.48 -4.16 4.05
CA THR A 117 4.77 -3.99 2.62
C THR A 117 4.48 -2.55 2.19
N PRO A 118 5.47 -1.80 1.70
CA PRO A 118 5.24 -0.47 1.15
C PRO A 118 4.53 -0.57 -0.20
N PHE A 119 3.64 0.36 -0.45
CA PHE A 119 2.94 0.49 -1.73
C PHE A 119 2.70 1.94 -2.10
N LEU A 120 2.49 2.17 -3.37
CA LEU A 120 2.17 3.46 -3.97
C LEU A 120 0.95 3.28 -4.87
N VAL A 121 0.03 4.24 -4.86
CA VAL A 121 -1.11 4.27 -5.76
C VAL A 121 -0.96 5.43 -6.73
N GLU A 122 -1.07 5.12 -8.01
CA GLU A 122 -1.08 6.09 -9.10
C GLU A 122 -2.37 5.96 -9.89
N VAL A 123 -2.95 7.08 -10.27
CA VAL A 123 -4.23 7.13 -10.99
C VAL A 123 -4.15 8.14 -12.12
N GLY A 124 -4.60 7.75 -13.30
CA GLY A 124 -4.91 8.65 -14.40
C GLY A 124 -6.34 8.42 -14.86
N MET A 125 -7.01 9.47 -15.31
CA MET A 125 -8.39 9.42 -15.77
C MET A 125 -8.55 10.21 -17.06
N VAL A 126 -9.47 9.76 -17.89
CA VAL A 126 -9.90 10.46 -19.10
C VAL A 126 -11.42 10.48 -19.15
N TYR A 127 -11.98 11.47 -19.83
CA TYR A 127 -13.41 11.55 -20.05
C TYR A 127 -13.76 12.33 -21.31
N GLY A 128 -15.03 12.21 -21.73
CA GLY A 128 -15.55 12.88 -22.91
C GLY A 128 -15.28 12.15 -24.22
N GLY A 129 -15.46 12.83 -25.34
CA GLY A 129 -15.36 12.24 -26.66
C GLY A 129 -16.35 11.09 -26.88
N ASN A 130 -15.88 10.03 -27.52
CA ASN A 130 -16.67 8.82 -27.82
C ASN A 130 -16.64 7.77 -26.70
N LEU A 131 -16.18 8.12 -25.49
CA LEU A 131 -16.22 7.20 -24.37
C LEU A 131 -17.67 6.86 -23.97
N PRO A 132 -17.98 5.57 -23.67
CA PRO A 132 -19.32 5.15 -23.28
C PRO A 132 -19.77 5.84 -21.97
N LYS A 133 -20.90 6.54 -22.00
CA LYS A 133 -21.49 7.24 -20.84
C LYS A 133 -22.60 6.42 -20.17
N ASP A 134 -23.21 5.51 -20.91
CA ASP A 134 -24.31 4.64 -20.49
C ASP A 134 -23.86 3.42 -19.69
N GLN A 135 -22.57 3.22 -19.55
CA GLN A 135 -21.92 2.15 -18.79
C GLN A 135 -21.22 2.68 -17.55
N PRO A 136 -21.00 1.85 -16.53
CA PRO A 136 -20.13 2.21 -15.42
C PRO A 136 -18.69 2.55 -15.90
N VAL A 137 -17.99 3.36 -15.13
CA VAL A 137 -16.59 3.71 -15.43
C VAL A 137 -15.77 2.46 -15.67
N GLN A 138 -15.14 2.40 -16.83
CA GLN A 138 -14.18 1.34 -17.16
C GLN A 138 -12.85 1.60 -16.45
N MET A 139 -12.28 0.54 -15.88
CA MET A 139 -11.07 0.63 -15.09
C MET A 139 -10.01 -0.36 -15.57
N LEU A 140 -8.87 0.16 -16.01
CA LEU A 140 -7.66 -0.60 -16.24
C LEU A 140 -6.85 -0.64 -14.94
N ARG A 141 -6.62 -1.83 -14.42
CA ARG A 141 -5.94 -2.05 -13.13
C ARG A 141 -4.61 -2.73 -13.34
N PHE A 142 -3.60 -2.24 -12.66
CA PHE A 142 -2.25 -2.79 -12.73
C PHE A 142 -1.69 -2.95 -11.31
N ALA A 143 -0.91 -4.00 -11.08
CA ALA A 143 -0.05 -4.13 -9.91
C ALA A 143 1.36 -4.46 -10.37
N ASN A 144 2.36 -3.74 -9.87
CA ASN A 144 3.75 -3.88 -10.31
C ASN A 144 3.90 -3.83 -11.84
N ARG A 145 3.14 -2.94 -12.49
CA ARG A 145 3.09 -2.74 -13.96
C ARG A 145 2.48 -3.91 -14.75
N VAL A 146 1.90 -4.90 -14.08
CA VAL A 146 1.23 -6.03 -14.71
C VAL A 146 -0.28 -5.84 -14.64
N PRO A 147 -1.02 -6.05 -15.75
CA PRO A 147 -2.48 -5.97 -15.73
C PRO A 147 -3.09 -6.97 -14.73
N LEU A 148 -4.07 -6.50 -13.95
CA LEU A 148 -4.83 -7.34 -13.04
C LEU A 148 -6.04 -7.91 -13.75
N LEU A 149 -5.99 -9.21 -14.08
CA LEU A 149 -7.03 -9.92 -14.83
C LEU A 149 -8.09 -10.58 -13.93
N TYR A 150 -7.95 -10.49 -12.61
CA TYR A 150 -8.92 -11.07 -11.69
C TYR A 150 -10.24 -10.26 -11.64
N GLN A 151 -11.28 -10.91 -11.12
CA GLN A 151 -12.65 -10.37 -11.05
C GLN A 151 -12.70 -8.97 -10.40
N ALA A 152 -13.23 -8.00 -11.12
CA ALA A 152 -13.29 -6.60 -10.69
C ALA A 152 -14.14 -6.38 -9.43
N GLY A 153 -15.21 -7.16 -9.24
CA GLY A 153 -16.13 -7.02 -8.10
C GLY A 153 -15.49 -7.24 -6.73
N GLY A 154 -14.38 -7.97 -6.66
CA GLY A 154 -13.59 -8.14 -5.42
C GLY A 154 -12.61 -7.00 -5.11
N CYS A 155 -12.39 -6.09 -6.06
CA CYS A 155 -11.40 -5.03 -5.93
C CYS A 155 -11.93 -3.82 -5.14
N ALA A 156 -11.23 -3.42 -4.09
CA ALA A 156 -11.58 -2.26 -3.29
C ALA A 156 -11.57 -0.96 -4.11
N ILE A 157 -10.64 -0.80 -5.05
CA ILE A 157 -10.57 0.36 -5.94
C ILE A 157 -11.79 0.40 -6.85
N THR A 158 -12.17 -0.73 -7.44
CA THR A 158 -13.38 -0.82 -8.29
C THR A 158 -14.63 -0.42 -7.51
N LYS A 159 -14.80 -0.95 -6.29
CA LYS A 159 -15.93 -0.59 -5.42
C LYS A 159 -15.94 0.91 -5.09
N ALA A 160 -14.79 1.48 -4.76
CA ALA A 160 -14.69 2.91 -4.47
C ALA A 160 -15.08 3.76 -5.69
N VAL A 161 -14.58 3.45 -6.89
CA VAL A 161 -14.92 4.17 -8.12
C VAL A 161 -16.40 4.04 -8.47
N GLN A 162 -17.00 2.86 -8.28
CA GLN A 162 -18.42 2.62 -8.52
C GLN A 162 -19.33 3.36 -7.53
N SER A 163 -18.86 3.66 -6.32
CA SER A 163 -19.63 4.42 -5.33
C SER A 163 -19.63 5.94 -5.56
N ILE A 164 -18.84 6.45 -6.50
CA ILE A 164 -18.75 7.88 -6.78
C ILE A 164 -19.98 8.35 -7.57
N ASN A 165 -20.59 9.42 -7.10
CA ASN A 165 -21.60 10.13 -7.88
C ASN A 165 -20.92 11.13 -8.83
N TRP A 166 -20.70 10.68 -10.06
CA TRP A 166 -19.97 11.44 -11.08
C TRP A 166 -20.67 12.76 -11.47
N ARG A 167 -22.01 12.85 -11.34
CA ARG A 167 -22.77 14.07 -11.63
C ARG A 167 -22.39 15.25 -10.73
N LEU A 168 -21.95 14.96 -9.50
CA LEU A 168 -21.44 16.01 -8.60
C LEU A 168 -20.17 16.68 -9.12
N TYR A 169 -19.48 16.04 -10.03
CA TYR A 169 -18.27 16.52 -10.69
C TYR A 169 -18.54 17.04 -12.11
N GLY A 170 -19.83 17.22 -12.48
CA GLY A 170 -20.21 17.66 -13.82
C GLY A 170 -20.03 16.63 -14.93
N LEU A 171 -19.83 15.35 -14.59
CA LEU A 171 -19.67 14.27 -15.53
C LEU A 171 -20.99 13.50 -15.69
N ASP A 172 -21.50 13.41 -16.93
CA ASP A 172 -22.67 12.61 -17.27
C ASP A 172 -22.28 11.15 -17.49
N GLN A 173 -21.76 10.53 -16.43
CA GLN A 173 -21.34 9.13 -16.43
C GLN A 173 -22.28 8.29 -15.58
N LYS A 174 -22.68 7.11 -16.06
CA LYS A 174 -23.48 6.18 -15.29
C LYS A 174 -22.71 5.76 -14.02
N GLY A 175 -23.33 5.95 -12.87
CA GLY A 175 -22.81 5.45 -11.59
C GLY A 175 -22.84 3.92 -11.54
N GLY A 176 -21.96 3.34 -10.75
CA GLY A 176 -22.11 1.95 -10.32
C GLY A 176 -23.30 1.82 -9.35
N LYS A 177 -23.84 0.61 -9.23
CA LYS A 177 -24.88 0.29 -8.24
C LYS A 177 -24.28 0.21 -6.84
#